data_9380e8dc4a2ee8c2993981a35a464224
#
_entry.id   9380e8dc4a2ee8c2993981a35a464224
#
_cell.length_a   1.000
_cell.length_b   1.000
_cell.length_c   1.000
_cell.angle_alpha   90.00
_cell.angle_beta   90.00
_cell.angle_gamma   90.00
#
_symmetry.space_group_name_H-M   'P 1'
#
loop_
_entity.id
_entity.type
_entity.pdbx_description
1 polymer ?
#
loop_
_entity_poly.entity_id
_entity_poly.type
_entity_poly.pdbx_seq_one_letter_code
_entity_poly.pdbx_strand_id
1 'polypeptide(L)'
;IGQLLNAAYYAFCLFRLKTVHPVKHDFIPDKSITGKIISLGMSSFFTQIAGTVVIALQNNLLVKYGADSVYGADIPMAALGITMKTSQLITSIALGIVSGVQPILGYNYGSRQYARVKQTFKLSLISCTAIMIAALFIFQLFPETIINLFGQESELYMEFAVKCFRIYLMACFMIPSSMVIGIFYQAIGKPMPSMIL
;
A
#
# COMPACT_ATOMS: atom_id res chain seq x y z
N ILE A 1 -23.12 -3.18 2.70
CA ILE A 1 -23.70 -2.39 3.79
C ILE A 1 -22.67 -1.38 4.30
N GLY A 2 -21.44 -1.77 4.70
CA GLY A 2 -20.41 -0.84 5.22
C GLY A 2 -20.06 0.31 4.27
N GLN A 3 -19.92 0.05 2.98
CA GLN A 3 -19.64 1.09 1.98
C GLN A 3 -20.78 2.10 1.83
N LEU A 4 -22.04 1.66 1.93
CA LEU A 4 -23.20 2.54 1.89
C LEU A 4 -23.27 3.45 3.12
N LEU A 5 -22.99 2.91 4.31
CA LEU A 5 -22.91 3.70 5.54
C LEU A 5 -21.81 4.73 5.48
N ASN A 6 -20.63 4.37 4.96
CA ASN A 6 -19.53 5.32 4.75
C ASN A 6 -19.92 6.41 3.75
N ALA A 7 -20.53 6.06 2.63
CA ALA A 7 -20.97 7.04 1.64
C ALA A 7 -22.02 8.01 2.23
N ALA A 8 -22.99 7.50 3.00
CA ALA A 8 -23.99 8.33 3.69
C ALA A 8 -23.34 9.26 4.72
N TYR A 9 -22.36 8.74 5.50
CA TYR A 9 -21.63 9.54 6.47
C TYR A 9 -20.80 10.66 5.80
N TYR A 10 -20.08 10.35 4.71
CA TYR A 10 -19.34 11.37 3.97
C TYR A 10 -20.25 12.41 3.33
N ALA A 11 -21.39 12.00 2.77
CA ALA A 11 -22.38 12.94 2.25
C ALA A 11 -22.89 13.87 3.36
N PHE A 12 -23.24 13.31 4.53
CA PHE A 12 -23.65 14.11 5.68
C PHE A 12 -22.57 15.09 6.15
N CYS A 13 -21.30 14.65 6.21
CA CYS A 13 -20.18 15.53 6.54
C CYS A 13 -20.01 16.65 5.53
N LEU A 14 -20.14 16.36 4.23
CA LEU A 14 -20.03 17.34 3.15
C LEU A 14 -21.07 18.47 3.29
N PHE A 15 -22.32 18.11 3.59
CA PHE A 15 -23.38 19.09 3.81
C PHE A 15 -23.21 19.91 5.10
N ARG A 16 -22.44 19.42 6.06
CA ARG A 16 -22.12 20.13 7.31
C ARG A 16 -20.88 21.03 7.25
N LEU A 17 -20.10 20.96 6.17
CA LEU A 17 -18.92 21.81 5.99
C LEU A 17 -19.36 23.27 5.84
N LYS A 18 -18.94 24.09 6.81
CA LYS A 18 -19.19 25.54 6.79
C LYS A 18 -18.32 26.30 5.77
N THR A 19 -17.27 25.65 5.26
CA THR A 19 -16.24 26.29 4.42
C THR A 19 -16.49 26.08 2.92
N VAL A 20 -17.28 25.06 2.56
CA VAL A 20 -17.57 24.74 1.15
C VAL A 20 -19.08 24.58 1.01
N HIS A 21 -19.70 25.49 0.26
CA HIS A 21 -21.12 25.41 -0.07
C HIS A 21 -21.22 24.99 -1.54
N PRO A 22 -21.53 23.72 -1.85
CA PRO A 22 -21.68 23.27 -3.23
C PRO A 22 -22.87 23.97 -3.88
N VAL A 23 -22.61 24.65 -4.99
CA VAL A 23 -23.63 25.31 -5.81
C VAL A 23 -23.95 24.38 -6.99
N LYS A 24 -25.14 24.49 -7.58
CA LYS A 24 -25.54 23.66 -8.74
C LYS A 24 -24.54 23.72 -9.90
N HIS A 25 -23.83 24.83 -10.07
CA HIS A 25 -22.81 25.00 -11.08
C HIS A 25 -21.55 24.14 -10.82
N ASP A 26 -21.24 23.80 -9.58
CA ASP A 26 -20.06 23.00 -9.21
C ASP A 26 -20.20 21.53 -9.62
N PHE A 27 -21.42 21.09 -9.94
CA PHE A 27 -21.69 19.74 -10.47
C PHE A 27 -21.46 19.63 -11.99
N ILE A 28 -21.13 20.74 -12.67
CA ILE A 28 -20.81 20.71 -14.11
C ILE A 28 -19.32 20.42 -14.25
N PRO A 29 -18.93 19.30 -14.93
CA PRO A 29 -17.53 18.94 -15.07
C PRO A 29 -16.76 20.01 -15.87
N ASP A 30 -15.78 20.63 -15.26
CA ASP A 30 -14.79 21.48 -15.94
C ASP A 30 -13.72 20.56 -16.57
N LYS A 31 -13.49 20.68 -17.90
CA LYS A 31 -12.51 19.88 -18.63
C LYS A 31 -11.09 20.03 -18.09
N SER A 32 -10.70 21.23 -17.62
CA SER A 32 -9.37 21.48 -17.06
C SER A 32 -9.17 20.75 -15.72
N ILE A 33 -10.17 20.86 -14.84
CA ILE A 33 -10.15 20.21 -13.51
C ILE A 33 -10.22 18.69 -13.68
N THR A 34 -11.13 18.22 -14.52
CA THR A 34 -11.31 16.78 -14.82
C THR A 34 -10.03 16.19 -15.40
N GLY A 35 -9.36 16.89 -16.32
CA GLY A 35 -8.08 16.45 -16.87
C GLY A 35 -6.98 16.30 -15.80
N LYS A 36 -6.90 17.21 -14.83
CA LYS A 36 -5.97 17.09 -13.71
C LYS A 36 -6.30 15.93 -12.78
N ILE A 37 -7.57 15.71 -12.48
CA ILE A 37 -8.03 14.58 -11.65
C ILE A 37 -7.65 13.25 -12.32
N ILE A 38 -7.94 13.12 -13.62
CA ILE A 38 -7.60 11.91 -14.39
C ILE A 38 -6.08 11.71 -14.39
N SER A 39 -5.31 12.74 -14.68
CA SER A 39 -3.83 12.65 -14.71
C SER A 39 -3.25 12.19 -13.36
N LEU A 40 -3.77 12.69 -12.24
CA LEU A 40 -3.36 12.24 -10.91
C LEU A 40 -3.79 10.80 -10.63
N GLY A 41 -5.02 10.44 -11.02
CA GLY A 41 -5.57 9.08 -10.85
C GLY A 41 -4.88 8.03 -11.71
N MET A 42 -4.39 8.39 -12.89
CA MET A 42 -3.70 7.46 -13.80
C MET A 42 -2.45 6.84 -13.17
N SER A 43 -1.71 7.59 -12.35
CA SER A 43 -0.56 7.04 -11.61
C SER A 43 -0.98 5.87 -10.71
N SER A 44 -1.99 6.07 -9.88
CA SER A 44 -2.52 5.02 -9.00
C SER A 44 -3.13 3.85 -9.77
N PHE A 45 -3.80 4.15 -10.89
CA PHE A 45 -4.41 3.13 -11.77
C PHE A 45 -3.36 2.18 -12.33
N PHE A 46 -2.28 2.69 -12.93
CA PHE A 46 -1.21 1.85 -13.47
C PHE A 46 -0.49 1.03 -12.38
N THR A 47 -0.23 1.64 -11.23
CA THR A 47 0.36 0.91 -10.09
C THR A 47 -0.52 -0.25 -9.64
N GLN A 48 -1.85 -0.03 -9.58
CA GLN A 48 -2.80 -1.07 -9.17
C GLN A 48 -2.90 -2.20 -10.20
N ILE A 49 -2.93 -1.87 -11.50
CA ILE A 49 -2.91 -2.88 -12.56
C ILE A 49 -1.63 -3.71 -12.51
N ALA A 50 -0.47 -3.05 -12.40
CA ALA A 50 0.81 -3.75 -12.32
C ALA A 50 0.83 -4.72 -11.12
N GLY A 51 0.37 -4.29 -9.95
CA GLY A 51 0.25 -5.15 -8.76
C GLY A 51 -0.68 -6.35 -9.01
N THR A 52 -1.83 -6.13 -9.64
CA THR A 52 -2.78 -7.21 -9.95
C THR A 52 -2.18 -8.24 -10.92
N VAL A 53 -1.47 -7.77 -11.96
CA VAL A 53 -0.78 -8.65 -12.92
C VAL A 53 0.30 -9.47 -12.23
N VAL A 54 1.11 -8.85 -11.36
CA VAL A 54 2.14 -9.57 -10.58
C VAL A 54 1.53 -10.65 -9.71
N ILE A 55 0.44 -10.37 -8.98
CA ILE A 55 -0.26 -11.36 -8.14
C ILE A 55 -0.81 -12.50 -8.99
N ALA A 56 -1.42 -12.20 -10.15
CA ALA A 56 -1.94 -13.22 -11.05
C ALA A 56 -0.83 -14.14 -11.59
N LEU A 57 0.31 -13.55 -11.98
CA LEU A 57 1.48 -14.32 -12.43
C LEU A 57 2.05 -15.18 -11.31
N GLN A 58 2.20 -14.64 -10.09
CA GLN A 58 2.67 -15.40 -8.94
C GLN A 58 1.78 -16.60 -8.65
N ASN A 59 0.45 -16.42 -8.62
CA ASN A 59 -0.49 -17.51 -8.39
C ASN A 59 -0.39 -18.60 -9.48
N ASN A 60 -0.34 -18.21 -10.75
CA ASN A 60 -0.21 -19.16 -11.85
C ASN A 60 1.11 -19.96 -11.79
N LEU A 61 2.22 -19.29 -11.47
CA LEU A 61 3.52 -19.95 -11.32
C LEU A 61 3.54 -20.91 -10.14
N LEU A 62 2.96 -20.52 -9.01
CA LEU A 62 2.89 -21.38 -7.82
C LEU A 62 2.05 -22.63 -8.05
N VAL A 63 0.91 -22.51 -8.73
CA VAL A 63 0.09 -23.67 -9.10
C VAL A 63 0.84 -24.58 -10.04
N LYS A 64 1.45 -24.03 -11.09
CA LYS A 64 2.17 -24.82 -12.11
C LYS A 64 3.36 -25.57 -11.51
N TYR A 65 4.27 -24.88 -10.85
CA TYR A 65 5.47 -25.49 -10.30
C TYR A 65 5.21 -26.24 -8.98
N GLY A 66 4.19 -25.83 -8.24
CA GLY A 66 3.76 -26.54 -7.03
C GLY A 66 3.23 -27.92 -7.36
N ALA A 67 2.41 -28.06 -8.41
CA ALA A 67 1.85 -29.34 -8.83
C ALA A 67 2.93 -30.38 -9.19
N ASP A 68 4.06 -29.93 -9.73
CA ASP A 68 5.20 -30.79 -10.10
C ASP A 68 6.16 -31.03 -8.93
N SER A 69 5.88 -30.50 -7.73
CA SER A 69 6.73 -30.59 -6.55
C SER A 69 6.11 -31.50 -5.48
N VAL A 70 6.93 -31.88 -4.48
CA VAL A 70 6.47 -32.64 -3.30
C VAL A 70 5.43 -31.90 -2.46
N TYR A 71 5.30 -30.56 -2.65
CA TYR A 71 4.38 -29.71 -1.91
C TYR A 71 2.97 -29.65 -2.51
N GLY A 72 2.79 -30.11 -3.77
CA GLY A 72 1.53 -29.96 -4.48
C GLY A 72 1.20 -28.49 -4.78
N ALA A 73 0.01 -28.22 -5.33
CA ALA A 73 -0.42 -26.86 -5.65
C ALA A 73 -0.96 -26.08 -4.42
N ASP A 74 -1.53 -26.79 -3.45
CA ASP A 74 -2.27 -26.19 -2.35
C ASP A 74 -1.37 -25.55 -1.30
N ILE A 75 -0.27 -26.23 -0.92
CA ILE A 75 0.67 -25.77 0.10
C ILE A 75 1.32 -24.42 -0.30
N PRO A 76 1.88 -24.25 -1.51
CA PRO A 76 2.45 -22.98 -1.93
C PRO A 76 1.43 -21.83 -1.97
N MET A 77 0.20 -22.11 -2.41
CA MET A 77 -0.87 -21.11 -2.46
C MET A 77 -1.30 -20.66 -1.06
N ALA A 78 -1.49 -21.59 -0.13
CA ALA A 78 -1.85 -21.28 1.24
C ALA A 78 -0.73 -20.50 1.96
N ALA A 79 0.52 -20.92 1.82
CA ALA A 79 1.69 -20.27 2.40
C ALA A 79 1.88 -18.85 1.86
N LEU A 80 1.74 -18.63 0.54
CA LEU A 80 1.77 -17.28 -0.04
C LEU A 80 0.62 -16.43 0.49
N GLY A 81 -0.58 -16.98 0.61
CA GLY A 81 -1.75 -16.28 1.14
C GLY A 81 -1.51 -15.70 2.54
N ILE A 82 -0.95 -16.50 3.45
CA ILE A 82 -0.59 -16.03 4.81
C ILE A 82 0.52 -14.99 4.75
N THR A 83 1.55 -15.22 3.95
CA THR A 83 2.65 -14.28 3.76
C THR A 83 2.17 -12.92 3.26
N MET A 84 1.29 -12.91 2.27
CA MET A 84 0.69 -11.67 1.72
C MET A 84 -0.18 -10.95 2.76
N LYS A 85 -1.00 -11.68 3.54
CA LYS A 85 -1.81 -11.08 4.61
C LYS A 85 -0.93 -10.42 5.68
N THR A 86 0.15 -11.08 6.09
CA THR A 86 1.10 -10.53 7.06
C THR A 86 1.81 -9.30 6.51
N SER A 87 2.26 -9.34 5.26
CA SER A 87 2.83 -8.20 4.55
C SER A 87 1.84 -7.03 4.47
N GLN A 88 0.56 -7.30 4.17
CA GLN A 88 -0.50 -6.31 4.10
C GLN A 88 -0.72 -5.59 5.43
N LEU A 89 -0.71 -6.31 6.56
CA LEU A 89 -0.86 -5.72 7.89
C LEU A 89 0.22 -4.67 8.17
N ILE A 90 1.48 -5.02 7.96
CA ILE A 90 2.60 -4.10 8.20
C ILE A 90 2.60 -2.94 7.20
N THR A 91 2.35 -3.23 5.94
CA THR A 91 2.27 -2.19 4.89
C THR A 91 1.14 -1.20 5.16
N SER A 92 0.03 -1.64 5.77
CA SER A 92 -1.08 -0.76 6.16
C SER A 92 -0.67 0.27 7.21
N ILE A 93 0.24 -0.07 8.13
CA ILE A 93 0.79 0.88 9.11
C ILE A 93 1.58 1.98 8.38
N ALA A 94 2.48 1.59 7.48
CA ALA A 94 3.24 2.54 6.67
C ALA A 94 2.32 3.41 5.81
N LEU A 95 1.30 2.82 5.19
CA LEU A 95 0.30 3.55 4.39
C LEU A 95 -0.46 4.58 5.24
N GLY A 96 -0.81 4.26 6.48
CA GLY A 96 -1.44 5.20 7.41
C GLY A 96 -0.56 6.43 7.67
N ILE A 97 0.73 6.23 7.95
CA ILE A 97 1.70 7.33 8.15
C ILE A 97 1.80 8.18 6.87
N VAL A 98 2.01 7.54 5.72
CA VAL A 98 2.22 8.22 4.44
C VAL A 98 0.99 9.02 4.02
N SER A 99 -0.21 8.47 4.22
CA SER A 99 -1.48 9.15 3.95
C SER A 99 -1.69 10.37 4.86
N GLY A 100 -1.29 10.28 6.14
CA GLY A 100 -1.33 11.42 7.07
C GLY A 100 -0.32 12.52 6.72
N VAL A 101 0.81 12.16 6.13
CA VAL A 101 1.87 13.09 5.71
C VAL A 101 1.49 13.84 4.42
N GLN A 102 0.71 13.25 3.54
CA GLN A 102 0.34 13.81 2.24
C GLN A 102 -0.24 15.24 2.32
N PRO A 103 -1.26 15.54 3.14
CA PRO A 103 -1.79 16.90 3.25
C PRO A 103 -0.77 17.88 3.83
N ILE A 104 0.10 17.43 4.74
CA ILE A 104 1.16 18.28 5.34
C ILE A 104 2.17 18.67 4.26
N LEU A 105 2.59 17.74 3.41
CA LEU A 105 3.48 18.01 2.28
C LEU A 105 2.85 18.98 1.29
N GLY A 106 1.60 18.74 0.89
CA GLY A 106 0.88 19.58 -0.06
C GLY A 106 0.72 21.03 0.45
N TYR A 107 0.29 21.18 1.71
CA TYR A 107 0.13 22.51 2.32
C TYR A 107 1.44 23.28 2.40
N ASN A 108 2.50 22.67 2.95
CA ASN A 108 3.80 23.36 3.08
C ASN A 108 4.45 23.64 1.72
N TYR A 109 4.24 22.78 0.73
CA TYR A 109 4.71 23.02 -0.64
C TYR A 109 3.98 24.20 -1.28
N GLY A 110 2.65 24.27 -1.17
CA GLY A 110 1.84 25.38 -1.65
C GLY A 110 2.20 26.72 -0.98
N SER A 111 2.52 26.68 0.32
CA SER A 111 3.00 27.82 1.10
C SER A 111 4.48 28.17 0.89
N ARG A 112 5.19 27.49 -0.03
CA ARG A 112 6.63 27.66 -0.33
C ARG A 112 7.56 27.43 0.88
N GLN A 113 7.11 26.69 1.90
CA GLN A 113 7.90 26.35 3.09
C GLN A 113 8.74 25.09 2.84
N TYR A 114 9.67 25.15 1.90
CA TYR A 114 10.46 24.00 1.43
C TYR A 114 11.31 23.33 2.52
N ALA A 115 11.74 24.08 3.53
CA ALA A 115 12.46 23.51 4.67
C ALA A 115 11.56 22.51 5.45
N ARG A 116 10.30 22.86 5.69
CA ARG A 116 9.33 21.99 6.33
C ARG A 116 8.96 20.80 5.46
N VAL A 117 8.82 21.00 4.15
CA VAL A 117 8.60 19.89 3.19
C VAL A 117 9.72 18.87 3.29
N LYS A 118 10.98 19.32 3.25
CA LYS A 118 12.16 18.43 3.37
C LYS A 118 12.19 17.70 4.71
N GLN A 119 11.90 18.39 5.81
CA GLN A 119 11.87 17.81 7.15
C GLN A 119 10.76 16.75 7.26
N THR A 120 9.55 17.05 6.81
CA THR A 120 8.41 16.12 6.82
C THR A 120 8.69 14.89 5.96
N PHE A 121 9.22 15.08 4.76
CA PHE A 121 9.63 13.99 3.88
C PHE A 121 10.68 13.08 4.53
N LYS A 122 11.75 13.66 5.08
CA LYS A 122 12.82 12.92 5.76
C LYS A 122 12.28 12.14 6.96
N LEU A 123 11.44 12.77 7.78
CA LEU A 123 10.87 12.15 8.97
C LEU A 123 9.96 10.98 8.59
N SER A 124 9.07 11.15 7.60
CA SER A 124 8.19 10.07 7.14
C SER A 124 8.99 8.89 6.57
N LEU A 125 10.04 9.15 5.79
CA LEU A 125 10.88 8.11 5.25
C LEU A 125 11.60 7.33 6.36
N ILE A 126 12.20 8.02 7.33
CA ILE A 126 12.87 7.38 8.46
C ILE A 126 11.89 6.56 9.30
N SER A 127 10.74 7.13 9.65
CA SER A 127 9.73 6.45 10.48
C SER A 127 9.20 5.20 9.79
N CYS A 128 8.80 5.29 8.53
CA CYS A 128 8.31 4.12 7.79
C CYS A 128 9.40 3.05 7.61
N THR A 129 10.63 3.46 7.30
CA THR A 129 11.76 2.52 7.15
C THR A 129 12.10 1.84 8.48
N ALA A 130 12.11 2.57 9.59
CA ALA A 130 12.37 2.01 10.91
C ALA A 130 11.32 0.95 11.30
N ILE A 131 10.03 1.23 11.05
CA ILE A 131 8.94 0.26 11.29
C ILE A 131 9.14 -0.99 10.43
N MET A 132 9.48 -0.84 9.15
CA MET A 132 9.68 -1.98 8.25
C MET A 132 10.93 -2.79 8.60
N ILE A 133 11.98 -2.14 9.07
CA ILE A 133 13.18 -2.84 9.57
C ILE A 133 12.83 -3.62 10.85
N ALA A 134 12.10 -3.04 11.77
CA ALA A 134 11.64 -3.73 12.97
C ALA A 134 10.77 -4.95 12.60
N ALA A 135 9.84 -4.78 11.67
CA ALA A 135 9.01 -5.87 11.14
C ALA A 135 9.87 -6.97 10.47
N LEU A 136 10.89 -6.58 9.67
CA LEU A 136 11.81 -7.52 9.06
C LEU A 136 12.50 -8.39 10.10
N PHE A 137 13.02 -7.81 11.17
CA PHE A 137 13.65 -8.58 12.26
C PHE A 137 12.67 -9.55 12.90
N ILE A 138 11.44 -9.12 13.19
CA ILE A 138 10.40 -9.98 13.76
C ILE A 138 10.08 -11.15 12.80
N PHE A 139 9.94 -10.87 11.51
CA PHE A 139 9.62 -11.87 10.50
C PHE A 139 10.75 -12.86 10.25
N GLN A 140 12.00 -12.43 10.37
CA GLN A 140 13.15 -13.32 10.18
C GLN A 140 13.46 -14.18 11.41
N LEU A 141 13.20 -13.63 12.62
CA LEU A 141 13.51 -14.32 13.88
C LEU A 141 12.39 -15.26 14.30
N PHE A 142 11.13 -14.89 14.08
CA PHE A 142 9.96 -15.62 14.59
C PHE A 142 8.95 -16.01 13.51
N PRO A 143 9.35 -16.54 12.34
CA PRO A 143 8.43 -16.87 11.26
C PRO A 143 7.41 -17.94 11.67
N GLU A 144 7.85 -19.01 12.34
CA GLU A 144 7.00 -20.12 12.77
C GLU A 144 5.91 -19.65 13.75
N THR A 145 6.25 -18.78 14.70
CA THR A 145 5.29 -18.23 15.66
C THR A 145 4.20 -17.44 14.94
N ILE A 146 4.56 -16.67 13.91
CA ILE A 146 3.61 -15.86 13.15
C ILE A 146 2.73 -16.74 12.28
N ILE A 147 3.30 -17.72 11.60
CA ILE A 147 2.55 -18.65 10.75
C ILE A 147 1.56 -19.45 11.60
N ASN A 148 1.96 -19.91 12.78
CA ASN A 148 1.11 -20.65 13.70
C ASN A 148 -0.08 -19.86 14.25
N LEU A 149 -0.05 -18.52 14.21
CA LEU A 149 -1.21 -17.68 14.53
C LEU A 149 -2.36 -17.83 13.52
N PHE A 150 -2.05 -18.27 12.30
CA PHE A 150 -3.05 -18.48 11.25
C PHE A 150 -3.58 -19.91 11.18
N GLY A 151 -2.99 -20.83 11.90
CA GLY A 151 -3.39 -22.23 12.01
C GLY A 151 -2.20 -23.17 12.13
N GLN A 152 -2.47 -24.38 12.62
CA GLN A 152 -1.49 -25.46 12.64
C GLN A 152 -1.80 -26.40 11.48
N GLU A 153 -0.83 -26.60 10.60
CA GLU A 153 -0.92 -27.49 9.46
C GLU A 153 0.21 -28.55 9.50
N SER A 154 0.35 -29.31 8.40
CA SER A 154 1.36 -30.36 8.30
C SER A 154 2.78 -29.81 8.41
N GLU A 155 3.72 -30.67 8.83
CA GLU A 155 5.14 -30.36 8.92
C GLU A 155 5.71 -29.90 7.56
N LEU A 156 5.24 -30.52 6.47
CA LEU A 156 5.61 -30.16 5.09
C LEU A 156 5.15 -28.75 4.72
N TYR A 157 3.96 -28.36 5.18
CA TYR A 157 3.46 -26.98 5.01
C TYR A 157 4.34 -25.98 5.74
N MET A 158 4.69 -26.27 7.00
CA MET A 158 5.51 -25.35 7.81
C MET A 158 6.89 -25.14 7.21
N GLU A 159 7.52 -26.20 6.70
CA GLU A 159 8.82 -26.11 6.02
C GLU A 159 8.76 -25.15 4.83
N PHE A 160 7.77 -25.31 3.95
CA PHE A 160 7.59 -24.44 2.80
C PHE A 160 7.22 -23.00 3.20
N ALA A 161 6.27 -22.86 4.13
CA ALA A 161 5.75 -21.59 4.58
C ALA A 161 6.83 -20.70 5.21
N VAL A 162 7.71 -21.26 6.05
CA VAL A 162 8.85 -20.54 6.64
C VAL A 162 9.82 -20.04 5.58
N LYS A 163 10.15 -20.87 4.59
CA LYS A 163 11.02 -20.47 3.47
C LYS A 163 10.38 -19.35 2.64
N CYS A 164 9.12 -19.54 2.26
CA CYS A 164 8.34 -18.56 1.51
C CYS A 164 8.26 -17.21 2.25
N PHE A 165 7.94 -17.26 3.54
CA PHE A 165 7.80 -16.09 4.40
C PHE A 165 9.11 -15.30 4.52
N ARG A 166 10.23 -15.96 4.77
CA ARG A 166 11.54 -15.32 4.86
C ARG A 166 11.97 -14.68 3.55
N ILE A 167 11.83 -15.39 2.43
CA ILE A 167 12.23 -14.89 1.11
C ILE A 167 11.35 -13.70 0.70
N TYR A 168 10.03 -13.85 0.81
CA TYR A 168 9.08 -12.83 0.38
C TYR A 168 9.22 -11.53 1.17
N LEU A 169 9.38 -11.63 2.49
CA LEU A 169 9.46 -10.48 3.38
C LEU A 169 10.88 -9.90 3.51
N MET A 170 11.90 -10.55 2.92
CA MET A 170 13.27 -10.06 2.99
C MET A 170 13.44 -8.65 2.43
N ALA A 171 12.69 -8.30 1.39
CA ALA A 171 12.78 -7.00 0.72
C ALA A 171 11.75 -5.97 1.25
N CYS A 172 10.99 -6.28 2.30
CA CYS A 172 9.92 -5.40 2.79
C CYS A 172 10.42 -4.02 3.25
N PHE A 173 11.69 -3.89 3.67
CA PHE A 173 12.30 -2.62 4.07
C PHE A 173 12.45 -1.62 2.91
N MET A 174 12.36 -2.06 1.66
CA MET A 174 12.43 -1.18 0.47
C MET A 174 11.07 -0.54 0.15
N ILE A 175 9.96 -1.12 0.59
CA ILE A 175 8.60 -0.66 0.31
C ILE A 175 8.37 0.81 0.71
N PRO A 176 8.81 1.28 1.90
CA PRO A 176 8.58 2.65 2.32
C PRO A 176 9.17 3.69 1.38
N SER A 177 10.31 3.40 0.77
CA SER A 177 10.97 4.31 -0.16
C SER A 177 10.05 4.65 -1.34
N SER A 178 9.49 3.63 -2.00
CA SER A 178 8.56 3.82 -3.12
C SER A 178 7.28 4.52 -2.68
N MET A 179 6.71 4.14 -1.51
CA MET A 179 5.48 4.74 -1.01
C MET A 179 5.64 6.22 -0.67
N VAL A 180 6.68 6.57 0.10
CA VAL A 180 6.93 7.96 0.53
C VAL A 180 7.26 8.86 -0.65
N ILE A 181 8.08 8.39 -1.59
CA ILE A 181 8.44 9.14 -2.79
C ILE A 181 7.20 9.31 -3.70
N GLY A 182 6.42 8.23 -3.89
CA GLY A 182 5.20 8.27 -4.69
C GLY A 182 4.19 9.30 -4.17
N ILE A 183 3.89 9.26 -2.88
CA ILE A 183 2.98 10.22 -2.24
C ILE A 183 3.54 11.65 -2.25
N PHE A 184 4.85 11.82 -2.09
CA PHE A 184 5.49 13.13 -2.20
C PHE A 184 5.21 13.75 -3.57
N TYR A 185 5.44 13.02 -4.66
CA TYR A 185 5.17 13.54 -6.01
C TYR A 185 3.68 13.80 -6.26
N GLN A 186 2.80 12.98 -5.71
CA GLN A 186 1.35 13.23 -5.78
C GLN A 186 0.96 14.49 -4.99
N ALA A 187 1.51 14.69 -3.78
CA ALA A 187 1.22 15.85 -2.94
C ALA A 187 1.65 17.18 -3.56
N ILE A 188 2.73 17.21 -4.36
CA ILE A 188 3.19 18.40 -5.07
C ILE A 188 2.59 18.57 -6.47
N GLY A 189 1.63 17.71 -6.85
CA GLY A 189 0.93 17.80 -8.14
C GLY A 189 1.74 17.37 -9.36
N LYS A 190 2.78 16.54 -9.17
CA LYS A 190 3.62 15.98 -10.23
C LYS A 190 3.50 14.46 -10.29
N PRO A 191 2.39 13.91 -10.83
CA PRO A 191 2.14 12.45 -10.80
C PRO A 191 3.04 11.63 -11.72
N MET A 192 3.58 12.22 -12.79
CA MET A 192 4.38 11.47 -13.78
C MET A 192 5.61 10.78 -13.18
N PRO A 193 6.45 11.43 -12.35
CA PRO A 193 7.55 10.72 -11.67
C PRO A 193 7.07 9.60 -10.73
N SER A 194 5.88 9.74 -10.16
CA SER A 194 5.28 8.70 -9.30
C SER A 194 4.87 7.44 -10.07
N MET A 195 4.68 7.53 -11.39
CA MET A 195 4.33 6.38 -12.24
C MET A 195 5.53 5.52 -12.62
N ILE A 196 6.74 6.08 -12.58
CA ILE A 196 7.99 5.41 -13.00
C ILE A 196 8.62 4.64 -11.83
N LEU A 197 8.27 5.01 -10.61
CA LEU A 197 8.72 4.37 -9.35
C LEU A 197 7.86 3.16 -8.98
#